data_03b98e3c34f46a7a4708001d6bed95ef
#
_entry.id   03b98e3c34f46a7a4708001d6bed95ef
#
_cell.length_a   1.000
_cell.length_b   1.000
_cell.length_c   1.000
_cell.angle_alpha   90.00
_cell.angle_beta   90.00
_cell.angle_gamma   90.00
#
_symmetry.space_group_name_H-M   'P 1'
#
loop_
_entity.id
_entity.type
_entity.pdbx_description
1 polymer ?
#
loop_
_entity_poly.entity_id
_entity_poly.type
_entity_poly.pdbx_seq_one_letter_code
_entity_poly.pdbx_strand_id
1 'polypeptide(L)'
;MKKFKLKHKIGKIFKDKRGTLQKIIDGNFSSCIEVYSKKGSIRANHYHKKDKHFMYIISGELLYSYRNRKRGSKVKIKKMKKGDLFFTPAMQEHMAYYTKNTHFLALSTRKRTQFDYEKDLIRVEMEKYPDVKKAILRSGK
;
A
#
# COMPACT_ATOMS: atom_id res chain seq x y z
N MET A 1 -12.23 -3.20 -19.92
CA MET A 1 -11.51 -2.58 -18.78
C MET A 1 -11.30 -3.59 -17.68
N LYS A 2 -10.06 -3.71 -17.20
CA LYS A 2 -9.80 -4.54 -16.03
C LYS A 2 -10.38 -3.88 -14.78
N LYS A 3 -11.23 -4.61 -14.07
CA LYS A 3 -11.78 -4.15 -12.79
C LYS A 3 -10.67 -4.01 -11.75
N PHE A 4 -10.70 -2.93 -10.97
CA PHE A 4 -9.74 -2.73 -9.87
C PHE A 4 -9.83 -3.89 -8.87
N LYS A 5 -8.67 -4.36 -8.45
CA LYS A 5 -8.54 -5.41 -7.44
C LYS A 5 -7.45 -5.02 -6.45
N LEU A 6 -7.83 -4.87 -5.18
CA LEU A 6 -6.92 -4.43 -4.13
C LEU A 6 -5.89 -5.52 -3.79
N LYS A 7 -6.35 -6.67 -3.32
CA LYS A 7 -5.46 -7.77 -2.93
C LYS A 7 -5.20 -8.72 -4.09
N HIS A 8 -3.96 -9.17 -4.19
CA HIS A 8 -3.51 -10.11 -5.23
C HIS A 8 -2.93 -11.36 -4.59
N LYS A 9 -3.11 -12.49 -5.24
CA LYS A 9 -2.53 -13.76 -4.79
C LYS A 9 -1.04 -13.76 -5.08
N ILE A 10 -0.27 -14.30 -4.14
CA ILE A 10 1.15 -14.58 -4.33
C ILE A 10 1.32 -16.05 -4.69
N GLY A 11 2.50 -16.42 -5.18
CA GLY A 11 2.79 -17.80 -5.61
C GLY A 11 2.76 -18.79 -4.45
N LYS A 12 2.70 -20.07 -4.80
CA LYS A 12 2.80 -21.13 -3.80
C LYS A 12 4.23 -21.22 -3.26
N ILE A 13 4.35 -21.60 -2.01
CA ILE A 13 5.66 -21.86 -1.40
C ILE A 13 6.20 -23.19 -1.95
N PHE A 14 7.40 -23.13 -2.53
CA PHE A 14 8.16 -24.31 -2.89
C PHE A 14 9.16 -24.60 -1.77
N LYS A 15 9.19 -25.82 -1.28
CA LYS A 15 10.05 -26.23 -0.17
C LYS A 15 10.88 -27.44 -0.54
N ASP A 16 12.17 -27.40 -0.25
CA ASP A 16 13.07 -28.55 -0.32
C ASP A 16 14.06 -28.49 0.86
N LYS A 17 15.06 -29.38 0.89
CA LYS A 17 16.00 -29.43 2.02
C LYS A 17 16.89 -28.18 2.15
N ARG A 18 16.93 -27.30 1.17
CA ARG A 18 17.66 -26.03 1.24
C ARG A 18 16.83 -24.90 1.87
N GLY A 19 15.51 -25.07 1.99
CA GLY A 19 14.59 -24.07 2.49
C GLY A 19 13.39 -23.86 1.59
N THR A 20 12.90 -22.62 1.51
CA THR A 20 11.70 -22.28 0.76
C THR A 20 11.97 -21.16 -0.24
N LEU A 21 11.21 -21.16 -1.32
CA LEU A 21 11.11 -20.00 -2.21
C LEU A 21 9.66 -19.77 -2.59
N GLN A 22 9.34 -18.52 -2.85
CA GLN A 22 7.97 -18.13 -3.18
C GLN A 22 8.01 -16.93 -4.11
N LYS A 23 7.35 -17.03 -5.25
CA LYS A 23 7.21 -15.89 -6.16
C LYS A 23 6.18 -14.91 -5.58
N ILE A 24 6.57 -13.67 -5.43
CA ILE A 24 5.66 -12.63 -4.93
C ILE A 24 4.93 -11.97 -6.09
N ILE A 25 5.65 -11.55 -7.13
CA ILE A 25 5.05 -10.82 -8.25
C ILE A 25 5.95 -10.88 -9.49
N ASP A 26 5.32 -10.96 -10.65
CA ASP A 26 5.96 -10.68 -11.95
C ASP A 26 5.43 -9.34 -12.46
N GLY A 27 6.26 -8.57 -13.13
CA GLY A 27 5.82 -7.33 -13.74
C GLY A 27 6.98 -6.45 -14.17
N ASN A 28 6.64 -5.34 -14.82
CA ASN A 28 7.61 -4.34 -15.24
C ASN A 28 7.63 -3.22 -14.22
N PHE A 29 8.68 -3.16 -13.41
CA PHE A 29 8.83 -2.16 -12.37
C PHE A 29 10.11 -1.35 -12.59
N SER A 30 10.01 -0.04 -12.37
CA SER A 30 11.16 0.87 -12.48
C SER A 30 11.83 1.11 -11.14
N SER A 31 11.16 0.79 -10.03
CA SER A 31 11.75 0.93 -8.70
C SER A 31 11.22 -0.10 -7.73
N CYS A 32 12.06 -0.46 -6.77
CA CYS A 32 11.70 -1.28 -5.61
C CYS A 32 12.27 -0.60 -4.37
N ILE A 33 11.42 -0.31 -3.40
CA ILE A 33 11.81 0.38 -2.18
C ILE A 33 11.46 -0.50 -0.99
N GLU A 34 12.40 -0.62 -0.06
CA GLU A 34 12.19 -1.26 1.23
C GLU A 34 11.83 -0.21 2.25
N VAL A 35 10.76 -0.44 3.01
CA VAL A 35 10.24 0.53 3.98
C VAL A 35 10.05 -0.13 5.33
N TYR A 36 10.55 0.54 6.37
CA TYR A 36 10.28 0.20 7.77
C TYR A 36 9.48 1.34 8.38
N SER A 37 8.33 1.02 8.97
CA SER A 37 7.44 2.02 9.58
C SER A 37 7.13 1.65 11.00
N LYS A 38 7.25 2.62 11.90
CA LYS A 38 6.95 2.42 13.32
C LYS A 38 5.45 2.41 13.56
N LYS A 39 5.01 1.61 14.52
CA LYS A 39 3.64 1.61 15.03
C LYS A 39 3.19 3.03 15.33
N GLY A 40 1.99 3.39 14.90
CA GLY A 40 1.39 4.70 15.11
C GLY A 40 1.72 5.74 14.04
N SER A 41 2.66 5.43 13.13
CA SER A 41 3.01 6.37 12.06
C SER A 41 2.00 6.31 10.91
N ILE A 42 1.98 7.38 10.13
CA ILE A 42 1.17 7.51 8.91
C ILE A 42 2.12 7.76 7.74
N ARG A 43 1.91 7.00 6.66
CA ARG A 43 2.62 7.24 5.40
C ARG A 43 1.63 7.34 4.25
N ALA A 44 2.13 7.72 3.10
CA ALA A 44 1.36 8.03 1.90
C ALA A 44 0.50 9.27 2.15
N ASN A 45 -0.80 9.14 2.28
CA ASN A 45 -1.71 10.27 2.47
C ASN A 45 -1.68 11.20 1.25
N HIS A 46 -1.79 10.57 0.08
CA HIS A 46 -1.71 11.25 -1.21
C HIS A 46 -2.35 10.37 -2.31
N TYR A 47 -2.35 10.88 -3.52
CA TYR A 47 -2.56 10.05 -4.72
C TYR A 47 -1.52 10.42 -5.76
N HIS A 48 -1.24 9.46 -6.63
CA HIS A 48 -0.32 9.62 -7.75
C HIS A 48 -1.09 9.94 -9.02
N LYS A 49 -0.57 10.83 -9.84
CA LYS A 49 -1.19 11.16 -11.13
C LYS A 49 -0.96 10.05 -12.16
N LYS A 50 0.21 9.44 -12.15
CA LYS A 50 0.64 8.46 -13.15
C LYS A 50 1.16 7.16 -12.56
N ASP A 51 1.86 7.20 -11.42
CA ASP A 51 2.47 6.02 -10.83
C ASP A 51 1.42 5.01 -10.36
N LYS A 52 1.77 3.75 -10.53
CA LYS A 52 1.03 2.61 -10.00
C LYS A 52 2.03 1.77 -9.23
N HIS A 53 1.61 1.23 -8.09
CA HIS A 53 2.55 0.42 -7.32
C HIS A 53 1.86 -0.74 -6.62
N PHE A 54 2.66 -1.76 -6.36
CA PHE A 54 2.30 -2.88 -5.50
C PHE A 54 3.08 -2.76 -4.20
N MET A 55 2.45 -3.19 -3.12
CA MET A 55 3.09 -3.29 -1.80
C MET A 55 2.98 -4.72 -1.30
N TYR A 56 4.09 -5.25 -0.80
CA TYR A 56 4.15 -6.58 -0.21
C TYR A 56 4.61 -6.49 1.23
N ILE A 57 3.79 -6.96 2.18
CA ILE A 57 4.10 -6.86 3.60
C ILE A 57 4.91 -8.07 4.03
N ILE A 58 6.16 -7.84 4.43
CA ILE A 58 7.08 -8.86 4.93
C ILE A 58 6.76 -9.16 6.39
N SER A 59 6.47 -8.12 7.19
CA SER A 59 6.08 -8.28 8.59
C SER A 59 5.29 -7.07 9.06
N GLY A 60 4.46 -7.26 10.08
CA GLY A 60 3.68 -6.19 10.67
C GLY A 60 2.25 -6.12 10.18
N GLU A 61 1.63 -4.96 10.37
CA GLU A 61 0.23 -4.75 10.07
C GLU A 61 -0.08 -3.27 9.91
N LEU A 62 -0.96 -2.95 8.98
CA LEU A 62 -1.41 -1.59 8.76
C LEU A 62 -2.91 -1.55 8.41
N LEU A 63 -3.50 -0.40 8.62
CA LEU A 63 -4.82 -0.07 8.08
C LEU A 63 -4.59 0.75 6.81
N TYR A 64 -5.08 0.23 5.71
CA TYR A 64 -4.98 0.87 4.40
C TYR A 64 -6.31 1.53 4.06
N SER A 65 -6.31 2.85 3.97
CA SER A 65 -7.47 3.64 3.60
C SER A 65 -7.30 4.10 2.16
N TYR A 66 -8.34 3.94 1.34
CA TYR A 66 -8.27 4.34 -0.06
C TYR A 66 -9.62 4.85 -0.55
N ARG A 67 -9.55 5.75 -1.54
CA ARG A 67 -10.74 6.35 -2.15
C ARG A 67 -10.43 6.75 -3.59
N ASN A 68 -11.29 6.38 -4.51
CA ASN A 68 -11.15 6.84 -5.89
C ASN A 68 -11.44 8.35 -5.99
N ARG A 69 -10.74 9.03 -6.89
CA ARG A 69 -10.92 10.47 -7.14
C ARG A 69 -12.16 10.76 -7.97
N LYS A 70 -13.17 9.96 -7.86
CA LYS A 70 -14.45 10.07 -8.57
C LYS A 70 -15.48 10.67 -7.62
N ARG A 71 -16.27 11.61 -8.11
CA ARG A 71 -17.33 12.26 -7.33
C ARG A 71 -18.23 11.21 -6.67
N GLY A 72 -18.51 11.37 -5.39
CA GLY A 72 -19.37 10.46 -4.63
C GLY A 72 -18.69 9.17 -4.15
N SER A 73 -17.40 9.00 -4.43
CA SER A 73 -16.68 7.81 -3.95
C SER A 73 -16.53 7.83 -2.44
N LYS A 74 -16.76 6.68 -1.82
CA LYS A 74 -16.60 6.50 -0.38
C LYS A 74 -15.20 6.00 -0.05
N VAL A 75 -14.71 6.35 1.13
CA VAL A 75 -13.47 5.79 1.68
C VAL A 75 -13.71 4.33 2.05
N LYS A 76 -12.76 3.48 1.66
CA LYS A 76 -12.72 2.08 2.08
C LYS A 76 -11.47 1.88 2.93
N ILE A 77 -11.57 1.00 3.93
CA ILE A 77 -10.48 0.72 4.86
C ILE A 77 -10.31 -0.78 4.94
N LYS A 78 -9.07 -1.25 4.75
CA LYS A 78 -8.72 -2.67 4.82
C LYS A 78 -7.48 -2.86 5.68
N LYS A 79 -7.50 -3.90 6.50
CA LYS A 79 -6.32 -4.33 7.24
C LYS A 79 -5.42 -5.13 6.31
N MET A 80 -4.15 -4.74 6.23
CA MET A 80 -3.11 -5.46 5.50
C MET A 80 -2.08 -5.97 6.49
N LYS A 81 -1.63 -7.21 6.31
CA LYS A 81 -0.75 -7.90 7.24
C LYS A 81 0.29 -8.73 6.50
N LYS A 82 1.19 -9.33 7.24
CA LYS A 82 2.24 -10.21 6.71
C LYS A 82 1.70 -11.13 5.61
N GLY A 83 2.38 -11.11 4.46
CA GLY A 83 2.04 -11.95 3.32
C GLY A 83 1.07 -11.32 2.33
N ASP A 84 0.47 -10.17 2.66
CA ASP A 84 -0.46 -9.51 1.74
C ASP A 84 0.29 -8.76 0.65
N LEU A 85 -0.17 -8.93 -0.58
CA LEU A 85 0.25 -8.16 -1.75
C LEU A 85 -0.95 -7.34 -2.21
N PHE A 86 -0.80 -6.02 -2.31
CA PHE A 86 -1.90 -5.16 -2.70
C PHE A 86 -1.47 -4.05 -3.66
N PHE A 87 -2.43 -3.57 -4.44
CA PHE A 87 -2.21 -2.69 -5.59
C PHE A 87 -2.83 -1.33 -5.37
N THR A 88 -2.06 -0.29 -5.70
CA THR A 88 -2.54 1.10 -5.72
C THR A 88 -2.47 1.63 -7.16
N PRO A 89 -3.62 1.87 -7.80
CA PRO A 89 -3.64 2.48 -9.13
C PRO A 89 -3.39 3.98 -9.05
N ALA A 90 -3.09 4.58 -10.20
CA ALA A 90 -3.05 6.04 -10.31
C ALA A 90 -4.43 6.63 -9.97
N MET A 91 -4.43 7.87 -9.49
CA MET A 91 -5.64 8.64 -9.17
C MET A 91 -6.48 8.06 -8.02
N GLN A 92 -5.92 7.18 -7.20
CA GLN A 92 -6.57 6.68 -6.00
C GLN A 92 -5.89 7.28 -4.77
N GLU A 93 -6.64 8.01 -3.95
CA GLU A 93 -6.15 8.49 -2.65
C GLU A 93 -5.88 7.30 -1.77
N HIS A 94 -4.75 7.31 -1.07
CA HIS A 94 -4.43 6.23 -0.15
C HIS A 94 -3.59 6.71 1.02
N MET A 95 -3.77 6.03 2.14
CA MET A 95 -3.05 6.32 3.38
C MET A 95 -2.84 5.01 4.13
N ALA A 96 -1.66 4.87 4.71
CA ALA A 96 -1.34 3.74 5.58
C ALA A 96 -1.13 4.23 7.00
N TYR A 97 -1.90 3.67 7.92
CA TYR A 97 -1.71 3.84 9.36
C TYR A 97 -1.19 2.53 9.94
N TYR A 98 -0.03 2.55 10.57
CA TYR A 98 0.67 1.34 11.01
C TYR A 98 0.25 0.96 12.42
N THR A 99 -0.49 -0.15 12.54
CA THR A 99 -0.94 -0.68 13.84
C THR A 99 0.13 -1.49 14.55
N LYS A 100 1.18 -1.87 13.81
CA LYS A 100 2.39 -2.55 14.32
C LYS A 100 3.60 -2.02 13.58
N ASN A 101 4.79 -2.22 14.13
CA ASN A 101 6.03 -1.99 13.38
C ASN A 101 5.96 -2.84 12.11
N THR A 102 6.13 -2.24 10.95
CA THR A 102 5.86 -2.88 9.68
C THR A 102 7.03 -2.74 8.73
N HIS A 103 7.34 -3.84 8.05
CA HIS A 103 8.38 -3.93 7.03
C HIS A 103 7.73 -4.38 5.73
N PHE A 104 7.89 -3.60 4.66
CA PHE A 104 7.30 -3.94 3.37
C PHE A 104 8.17 -3.47 2.20
N LEU A 105 7.86 -4.02 1.03
CA LEU A 105 8.45 -3.59 -0.25
C LEU A 105 7.40 -2.87 -1.06
N ALA A 106 7.79 -1.78 -1.71
CA ALA A 106 6.95 -1.06 -2.67
C ALA A 106 7.60 -1.13 -4.05
N LEU A 107 6.85 -1.66 -5.01
CA LEU A 107 7.30 -1.82 -6.40
C LEU A 107 6.49 -0.88 -7.28
N SER A 108 7.16 0.06 -7.92
CA SER A 108 6.52 1.14 -8.66
C SER A 108 6.85 1.07 -10.15
N THR A 109 5.89 1.50 -10.98
CA THR A 109 6.07 1.53 -12.43
C THR A 109 6.94 2.69 -12.89
N ARG A 110 7.19 3.67 -12.01
CA ARG A 110 7.98 4.86 -12.32
C ARG A 110 9.22 4.93 -11.42
N LYS A 111 10.24 5.63 -11.90
CA LYS A 111 11.45 5.90 -11.12
C LYS A 111 11.08 6.70 -9.88
N ARG A 112 11.77 6.41 -8.78
CA ARG A 112 11.49 7.03 -7.49
C ARG A 112 12.60 7.96 -7.02
N THR A 113 13.08 8.84 -7.93
CA THR A 113 13.89 9.97 -7.50
C THR A 113 12.99 10.95 -6.76
N GLN A 114 13.55 11.72 -5.83
CA GLN A 114 12.76 12.70 -5.06
C GLN A 114 12.01 13.66 -5.97
N PHE A 115 12.68 14.11 -7.04
CA PHE A 115 12.09 15.03 -8.02
C PHE A 115 10.89 14.42 -8.75
N ASP A 116 11.04 13.20 -9.29
CA ASP A 116 9.96 12.50 -10.01
C ASP A 116 8.82 12.18 -9.09
N TYR A 117 9.11 11.75 -7.86
CA TYR A 117 8.12 11.41 -6.85
C TYR A 117 7.26 12.63 -6.49
N GLU A 118 7.88 13.77 -6.17
CA GLU A 118 7.16 14.98 -5.78
C GLU A 118 6.32 15.56 -6.92
N LYS A 119 6.75 15.43 -8.15
CA LYS A 119 5.98 15.88 -9.32
C LYS A 119 4.71 15.08 -9.55
N ASP A 120 4.73 13.81 -9.19
CA ASP A 120 3.65 12.89 -9.51
C ASP A 120 2.57 12.84 -8.44
N LEU A 121 2.86 13.22 -7.21
CA LEU A 121 1.90 13.06 -6.12
C LEU A 121 1.16 14.35 -5.76
N ILE A 122 -0.06 14.19 -5.28
CA ILE A 122 -0.89 15.25 -4.71
C ILE A 122 -1.23 14.82 -3.29
N ARG A 123 -0.86 15.65 -2.30
CA ARG A 123 -1.08 15.35 -0.89
C ARG A 123 -2.55 15.56 -0.51
N VAL A 124 -3.06 14.69 0.36
CA VAL A 124 -4.40 14.79 0.94
C VAL A 124 -4.30 14.61 2.45
N GLU A 125 -5.42 14.70 3.15
CA GLU A 125 -5.48 14.55 4.60
C GLU A 125 -6.58 13.54 4.96
N MET A 126 -6.34 12.28 4.63
CA MET A 126 -7.34 11.22 4.81
C MET A 126 -7.66 10.93 6.27
N GLU A 127 -6.73 11.23 7.19
CA GLU A 127 -6.97 11.08 8.63
C GLU A 127 -8.10 11.96 9.13
N LYS A 128 -8.51 12.95 8.37
CA LYS A 128 -9.66 13.82 8.68
C LYS A 128 -11.00 13.23 8.26
N TYR A 129 -11.01 12.21 7.41
CA TYR A 129 -12.25 11.53 7.05
C TYR A 129 -12.80 10.79 8.29
N PRO A 130 -14.11 10.97 8.62
CA PRO A 130 -14.67 10.38 9.83
C PRO A 130 -14.44 8.88 9.99
N ASP A 131 -14.61 8.12 8.91
CA ASP A 131 -14.43 6.66 8.96
C ASP A 131 -12.97 6.28 9.23
N VAL A 132 -12.01 7.02 8.66
CA VAL A 132 -10.59 6.79 8.88
C VAL A 132 -10.24 7.12 10.34
N LYS A 133 -10.70 8.24 10.85
CA LYS A 133 -10.49 8.65 12.24
C LYS A 133 -11.00 7.58 13.20
N LYS A 134 -12.21 7.07 12.98
CA LYS A 134 -12.81 6.01 13.82
C LYS A 134 -11.98 4.73 13.77
N ALA A 135 -11.53 4.33 12.58
CA ALA A 135 -10.74 3.10 12.42
C ALA A 135 -9.41 3.19 13.18
N ILE A 136 -8.73 4.34 13.12
CA ILE A 136 -7.48 4.57 13.84
C ILE A 136 -7.73 4.50 15.36
N LEU A 137 -8.76 5.14 15.87
CA LEU A 137 -9.10 5.12 17.29
C LEU A 137 -9.41 3.70 17.78
N ARG A 138 -10.16 2.94 17.01
CA ARG A 138 -10.50 1.54 17.37
C ARG A 138 -9.27 0.63 17.40
N SER A 139 -8.29 0.88 16.55
CA SER A 139 -7.09 0.05 16.47
C SER A 139 -6.18 0.19 17.68
N GLY A 140 -6.29 1.29 18.42
CA GLY A 140 -5.50 1.53 19.62
C GLY A 140 -6.02 0.89 20.89
N LYS A 141 -7.11 0.14 20.79
CA LYS A 141 -7.73 -0.51 21.94
C LYS A 141 -7.41 -1.99 22.03
#